data_ae3ba541c7e3bd5483171f716d7f5126
#
_entry.id   ae3ba541c7e3bd5483171f716d7f5126
#
_cell.length_a   1.000
_cell.length_b   1.000
_cell.length_c   1.000
_cell.angle_alpha   90.00
_cell.angle_beta   90.00
_cell.angle_gamma   90.00
#
_symmetry.space_group_name_H-M   'P 1'
#
loop_
_entity.id
_entity.type
_entity.pdbx_description
1 polymer ?
#
loop_
_entity_poly.entity_id
_entity_poly.type
_entity_poly.pdbx_seq_one_letter_code
_entity_poly.pdbx_strand_id
1 'polypeptide(L)'
;MSRVYNFSAGPAVLPEEVLKEVADEMMDYNGTGMSVMEMSHRSAAFQEIIDTAEKDLRELMNIPDNYKVLFLQGGASQQFAMIPMNLMKNKVADYIVTGQWAKKAYQEAQKYGKANKIASSEDKTFSYIPDCSDLPISPDADYVYICENNTIYGTKFKKLPNTKGKTLVADVSSCFLSEPVDVSKYGIIYGGVQKNIGPAGMVIVIIREDLITEDVLPGTPTMLTYKTHADAGSLYNTPNAYCIYVCGKVFKWLKKMGGLEVMKQRNEEKAKILYDYLDSSKLFKGTVVPEDRSLMNVPFVTGDKEMDAKFVKEATEAGLVNLKGHRTVGGMRASIYNAMPKEGVEKLVAFMKKFEEENK
;
A
#
# COMPACT_ATOMS: atom_id res chain seq x y z
N MET A 1 17.27 -18.58 -16.73
CA MET A 1 15.81 -18.82 -16.54
C MET A 1 15.09 -17.49 -16.74
N SER A 2 13.96 -17.49 -17.47
CA SER A 2 13.12 -16.30 -17.52
C SER A 2 12.40 -16.13 -16.16
N ARG A 3 12.23 -14.89 -15.70
CA ARG A 3 11.46 -14.61 -14.48
C ARG A 3 9.98 -14.94 -14.68
N VAL A 4 9.33 -15.44 -13.63
CA VAL A 4 7.88 -15.63 -13.60
C VAL A 4 7.15 -14.28 -13.48
N TYR A 5 5.88 -14.21 -13.86
CA TYR A 5 5.01 -13.08 -13.56
C TYR A 5 4.36 -13.30 -12.19
N ASN A 6 4.80 -12.52 -11.22
CA ASN A 6 4.38 -12.65 -9.82
C ASN A 6 3.21 -11.70 -9.51
N PHE A 7 2.02 -12.24 -9.30
CA PHE A 7 0.80 -11.51 -8.95
C PHE A 7 0.52 -11.46 -7.45
N SER A 8 1.54 -11.69 -6.62
CA SER A 8 1.39 -11.64 -5.15
C SER A 8 0.92 -10.27 -4.68
N ALA A 9 0.06 -10.28 -3.66
CA ALA A 9 -0.44 -9.05 -3.04
C ALA A 9 0.54 -8.37 -2.09
N GLY A 10 1.56 -9.09 -1.64
CA GLY A 10 2.62 -8.57 -0.77
C GLY A 10 3.21 -9.65 0.16
N PRO A 11 4.55 -9.77 0.24
CA PRO A 11 5.53 -9.06 -0.60
C PRO A 11 5.28 -9.26 -2.09
N ALA A 12 5.47 -8.22 -2.88
CA ALA A 12 5.08 -8.19 -4.28
C ALA A 12 6.28 -8.05 -5.24
N VAL A 13 5.97 -8.06 -6.52
CA VAL A 13 6.96 -7.85 -7.59
C VAL A 13 7.69 -6.52 -7.42
N LEU A 14 9.00 -6.51 -7.67
CA LEU A 14 9.85 -5.33 -7.72
C LEU A 14 10.32 -5.06 -9.15
N PRO A 15 10.63 -3.81 -9.51
CA PRO A 15 11.19 -3.48 -10.82
C PRO A 15 12.48 -4.26 -11.07
N GLU A 16 12.58 -4.90 -12.23
CA GLU A 16 13.76 -5.71 -12.57
C GLU A 16 15.04 -4.87 -12.64
N GLU A 17 14.94 -3.63 -13.14
CA GLU A 17 16.07 -2.69 -13.16
C GLU A 17 16.59 -2.42 -11.74
N VAL A 18 15.69 -2.24 -10.78
CA VAL A 18 16.07 -2.03 -9.37
C VAL A 18 16.75 -3.27 -8.79
N LEU A 19 16.20 -4.46 -9.06
CA LEU A 19 16.81 -5.71 -8.57
C LEU A 19 18.21 -5.94 -9.16
N LYS A 20 18.44 -5.59 -10.42
CA LYS A 20 19.78 -5.66 -11.04
C LYS A 20 20.75 -4.68 -10.40
N GLU A 21 20.34 -3.41 -10.24
CA GLU A 21 21.16 -2.38 -9.59
C GLU A 21 21.54 -2.78 -8.16
N VAL A 22 20.56 -3.29 -7.40
CA VAL A 22 20.78 -3.78 -6.03
C VAL A 22 21.73 -4.99 -5.99
N ALA A 23 21.64 -5.91 -6.97
CA ALA A 23 22.54 -7.04 -7.07
C ALA A 23 23.97 -6.62 -7.42
N ASP A 24 24.13 -5.65 -8.31
CA ASP A 24 25.45 -5.12 -8.70
C ASP A 24 26.14 -4.40 -7.55
N GLU A 25 25.38 -3.68 -6.69
CA GLU A 25 25.88 -2.97 -5.52
C GLU A 25 25.98 -3.84 -4.24
N MET A 26 25.62 -5.12 -4.31
CA MET A 26 25.50 -6.00 -3.14
C MET A 26 26.79 -6.10 -2.33
N MET A 27 27.94 -6.17 -2.98
CA MET A 27 29.24 -6.30 -2.32
C MET A 27 29.96 -4.97 -2.13
N ASP A 28 29.62 -3.97 -2.93
CA ASP A 28 30.32 -2.68 -2.93
C ASP A 28 29.37 -1.55 -3.34
N TYR A 29 28.79 -0.89 -2.35
CA TYR A 29 27.98 0.30 -2.58
C TYR A 29 28.88 1.52 -2.87
N ASN A 30 28.81 2.04 -4.10
CA ASN A 30 29.51 3.27 -4.53
C ASN A 30 31.02 3.31 -4.19
N GLY A 31 31.73 2.19 -4.25
CA GLY A 31 33.17 2.14 -3.98
C GLY A 31 33.52 2.21 -2.49
N THR A 32 32.56 1.99 -1.59
CA THR A 32 32.81 1.95 -0.14
C THR A 32 33.50 0.66 0.31
N GLY A 33 33.58 -0.35 -0.56
CA GLY A 33 34.08 -1.68 -0.23
C GLY A 33 33.19 -2.50 0.70
N MET A 34 31.92 -2.07 0.89
CA MET A 34 30.97 -2.78 1.76
C MET A 34 29.54 -2.75 1.21
N SER A 35 28.76 -3.75 1.62
CA SER A 35 27.30 -3.79 1.38
C SER A 35 26.56 -2.76 2.23
N VAL A 36 25.44 -2.26 1.73
CA VAL A 36 24.51 -1.45 2.56
C VAL A 36 24.01 -2.24 3.78
N MET A 37 23.93 -3.58 3.70
CA MET A 37 23.50 -4.43 4.83
C MET A 37 24.46 -4.41 6.03
N GLU A 38 25.75 -4.13 5.82
CA GLU A 38 26.77 -4.08 6.87
C GLU A 38 27.22 -2.66 7.21
N MET A 39 26.61 -1.67 6.53
CA MET A 39 26.93 -0.26 6.68
C MET A 39 26.36 0.32 7.98
N SER A 40 27.17 1.07 8.72
CA SER A 40 26.68 1.81 9.88
C SER A 40 25.64 2.85 9.44
N HIS A 41 24.46 2.85 10.08
CA HIS A 41 23.45 3.88 9.85
C HIS A 41 23.87 5.28 10.33
N ARG A 42 25.03 5.41 11.00
CA ARG A 42 25.65 6.67 11.42
C ARG A 42 26.74 7.15 10.46
N SER A 43 26.99 6.40 9.39
CA SER A 43 27.98 6.79 8.38
C SER A 43 27.43 7.87 7.44
N ALA A 44 28.34 8.68 6.86
CA ALA A 44 27.96 9.66 5.85
C ALA A 44 27.32 9.03 4.62
N ALA A 45 27.79 7.83 4.22
CA ALA A 45 27.22 7.10 3.10
C ALA A 45 25.75 6.69 3.34
N PHE A 46 25.41 6.25 4.55
CA PHE A 46 24.01 5.93 4.86
C PHE A 46 23.16 7.19 5.02
N GLN A 47 23.71 8.27 5.56
CA GLN A 47 23.00 9.56 5.61
C GLN A 47 22.59 10.03 4.20
N GLU A 48 23.48 9.88 3.21
CA GLU A 48 23.16 10.18 1.81
C GLU A 48 22.03 9.28 1.26
N ILE A 49 22.03 8.01 1.62
CA ILE A 49 20.98 7.05 1.20
C ILE A 49 19.60 7.50 1.71
N ILE A 50 19.47 7.77 3.01
CA ILE A 50 18.18 8.14 3.61
C ILE A 50 17.72 9.53 3.15
N ASP A 51 18.63 10.50 3.07
CA ASP A 51 18.32 11.86 2.61
C ASP A 51 17.86 11.86 1.15
N THR A 52 18.51 11.08 0.30
CA THR A 52 18.13 10.94 -1.12
C THR A 52 16.76 10.23 -1.25
N ALA A 53 16.52 9.19 -0.47
CA ALA A 53 15.23 8.50 -0.46
C ALA A 53 14.09 9.44 -0.03
N GLU A 54 14.28 10.21 1.03
CA GLU A 54 13.30 11.20 1.48
C GLU A 54 13.08 12.29 0.42
N LYS A 55 14.15 12.84 -0.14
CA LYS A 55 14.08 13.86 -1.19
C LYS A 55 13.28 13.36 -2.40
N ASP A 56 13.61 12.18 -2.91
CA ASP A 56 12.92 11.61 -4.08
C ASP A 56 11.44 11.33 -3.81
N LEU A 57 11.10 10.87 -2.60
CA LEU A 57 9.71 10.68 -2.20
C LEU A 57 8.95 12.01 -2.12
N ARG A 58 9.58 13.05 -1.53
CA ARG A 58 8.99 14.40 -1.46
C ARG A 58 8.72 14.96 -2.85
N GLU A 59 9.66 14.82 -3.77
CA GLU A 59 9.51 15.27 -5.15
C GLU A 59 8.40 14.50 -5.89
N LEU A 60 8.35 13.17 -5.76
CA LEU A 60 7.32 12.34 -6.39
C LEU A 60 5.90 12.69 -5.96
N MET A 61 5.70 13.01 -4.69
CA MET A 61 4.38 13.25 -4.10
C MET A 61 4.07 14.74 -3.89
N ASN A 62 4.99 15.66 -4.22
CA ASN A 62 4.89 17.07 -3.88
C ASN A 62 4.55 17.30 -2.39
N ILE A 63 5.29 16.62 -1.50
CA ILE A 63 5.04 16.68 -0.05
C ILE A 63 5.35 18.08 0.45
N PRO A 64 4.37 18.78 1.08
CA PRO A 64 4.62 20.13 1.64
C PRO A 64 5.66 20.11 2.76
N ASP A 65 6.34 21.26 2.97
CA ASP A 65 7.42 21.38 3.96
C ASP A 65 6.95 21.16 5.41
N ASN A 66 5.66 21.39 5.68
CA ASN A 66 5.06 21.17 6.99
C ASN A 66 4.65 19.70 7.26
N TYR A 67 5.23 18.76 6.52
CA TYR A 67 5.10 17.32 6.75
C TYR A 67 6.46 16.70 7.02
N LYS A 68 6.50 15.74 7.94
CA LYS A 68 7.66 14.86 8.16
C LYS A 68 7.46 13.54 7.43
N VAL A 69 8.55 13.00 6.90
CA VAL A 69 8.61 11.65 6.33
C VAL A 69 9.39 10.77 7.29
N LEU A 70 8.77 9.70 7.74
CA LEU A 70 9.35 8.78 8.72
C LEU A 70 9.49 7.39 8.10
N PHE A 71 10.68 6.80 8.24
CA PHE A 71 10.99 5.43 7.85
C PHE A 71 11.01 4.55 9.09
N LEU A 72 9.95 3.79 9.34
CA LEU A 72 9.74 3.08 10.59
C LEU A 72 9.71 1.56 10.42
N GLN A 73 10.16 0.84 11.42
CA GLN A 73 10.00 -0.60 11.52
C GLN A 73 8.55 -0.96 11.96
N GLY A 74 8.21 -2.25 12.02
CA GLY A 74 6.91 -2.74 12.49
C GLY A 74 5.81 -2.83 11.43
N GLY A 75 6.03 -2.30 10.23
CA GLY A 75 5.06 -2.33 9.12
C GLY A 75 3.78 -1.56 9.40
N ALA A 76 2.82 -1.65 8.47
CA ALA A 76 1.54 -0.94 8.58
C ALA A 76 0.71 -1.39 9.79
N SER A 77 0.82 -2.64 10.22
CA SER A 77 0.04 -3.13 11.37
C SER A 77 0.41 -2.46 12.68
N GLN A 78 1.68 -2.04 12.87
CA GLN A 78 2.07 -1.28 14.05
C GLN A 78 1.41 0.10 14.08
N GLN A 79 1.13 0.69 12.91
CA GLN A 79 0.46 1.97 12.83
C GLN A 79 -1.00 1.93 13.34
N PHE A 80 -1.64 0.76 13.31
CA PHE A 80 -2.97 0.60 13.91
C PHE A 80 -3.00 0.95 15.41
N ALA A 81 -1.90 0.68 16.12
CA ALA A 81 -1.70 1.05 17.52
C ALA A 81 -1.07 2.45 17.66
N MET A 82 -0.05 2.74 16.86
CA MET A 82 0.74 3.97 16.97
C MET A 82 -0.10 5.24 16.69
N ILE A 83 -1.01 5.19 15.71
CA ILE A 83 -1.90 6.31 15.39
C ILE A 83 -2.79 6.70 16.56
N PRO A 84 -3.60 5.80 17.15
CA PRO A 84 -4.41 6.19 18.31
C PRO A 84 -3.58 6.60 19.52
N MET A 85 -2.43 5.97 19.78
CA MET A 85 -1.56 6.36 20.89
C MET A 85 -1.08 7.82 20.78
N ASN A 86 -0.84 8.30 19.56
CA ASN A 86 -0.34 9.65 19.33
C ASN A 86 -1.45 10.68 19.08
N LEU A 87 -2.60 10.30 18.54
CA LEU A 87 -3.61 11.24 18.05
C LEU A 87 -4.90 11.26 18.88
N MET A 88 -5.29 10.20 19.60
CA MET A 88 -6.58 10.12 20.30
C MET A 88 -6.59 10.91 21.62
N LYS A 89 -6.38 12.22 21.55
CA LYS A 89 -6.34 13.13 22.73
C LYS A 89 -7.69 13.22 23.43
N ASN A 90 -8.78 13.30 22.67
CA ASN A 90 -10.16 13.25 23.18
C ASN A 90 -10.66 11.81 23.38
N LYS A 91 -9.82 10.82 23.07
CA LYS A 91 -10.15 9.38 23.10
C LYS A 91 -11.33 8.98 22.21
N VAL A 92 -11.55 9.72 21.12
CA VAL A 92 -12.60 9.45 20.12
C VAL A 92 -11.99 9.51 18.72
N ALA A 93 -12.29 8.51 17.89
CA ALA A 93 -11.90 8.51 16.48
C ALA A 93 -12.97 7.80 15.64
N ASP A 94 -13.13 8.24 14.39
CA ASP A 94 -14.10 7.70 13.45
C ASP A 94 -13.41 6.87 12.37
N TYR A 95 -13.98 5.72 12.07
CA TYR A 95 -13.43 4.74 11.11
C TYR A 95 -14.44 4.42 10.03
N ILE A 96 -13.99 4.48 8.76
CA ILE A 96 -14.73 4.00 7.60
C ILE A 96 -14.17 2.61 7.26
N VAL A 97 -14.98 1.57 7.49
CA VAL A 97 -14.55 0.17 7.42
C VAL A 97 -14.94 -0.43 6.09
N THR A 98 -14.02 -0.38 5.12
CA THR A 98 -14.22 -0.87 3.75
C THR A 98 -13.45 -2.15 3.44
N GLY A 99 -12.86 -2.78 4.45
CA GLY A 99 -12.12 -4.02 4.29
C GLY A 99 -11.52 -4.53 5.60
N GLN A 100 -10.82 -5.65 5.50
CA GLN A 100 -10.24 -6.33 6.66
C GLN A 100 -9.18 -5.49 7.38
N TRP A 101 -8.39 -4.72 6.65
CA TRP A 101 -7.33 -3.91 7.25
C TRP A 101 -7.91 -2.72 8.02
N ALA A 102 -8.87 -2.00 7.46
CA ALA A 102 -9.62 -0.98 8.19
C ALA A 102 -10.35 -1.55 9.40
N LYS A 103 -10.92 -2.77 9.29
CA LYS A 103 -11.56 -3.46 10.42
C LYS A 103 -10.57 -3.76 11.55
N LYS A 104 -9.35 -4.23 11.23
CA LYS A 104 -8.30 -4.46 12.22
C LYS A 104 -7.82 -3.16 12.87
N ALA A 105 -7.65 -2.09 12.09
CA ALA A 105 -7.29 -0.78 12.62
C ALA A 105 -8.36 -0.26 13.58
N TYR A 106 -9.64 -0.36 13.20
CA TYR A 106 -10.78 -0.02 14.05
C TYR A 106 -10.80 -0.81 15.36
N GLN A 107 -10.58 -2.13 15.29
CA GLN A 107 -10.52 -3.00 16.47
C GLN A 107 -9.35 -2.65 17.38
N GLU A 108 -8.20 -2.34 16.84
CA GLU A 108 -7.02 -1.93 17.61
C GLU A 108 -7.27 -0.59 18.31
N ALA A 109 -7.85 0.39 17.64
CA ALA A 109 -8.14 1.70 18.21
C ALA A 109 -9.08 1.65 19.43
N GLN A 110 -9.98 0.67 19.50
CA GLN A 110 -10.86 0.47 20.65
C GLN A 110 -10.13 0.17 21.96
N LYS A 111 -8.88 -0.25 21.91
CA LYS A 111 -8.05 -0.46 23.10
C LYS A 111 -7.59 0.86 23.74
N TYR A 112 -7.63 1.94 22.99
CA TYR A 112 -7.11 3.26 23.40
C TYR A 112 -8.19 4.29 23.68
N GLY A 113 -9.39 4.11 23.13
CA GLY A 113 -10.51 5.00 23.31
C GLY A 113 -11.76 4.50 22.58
N LYS A 114 -12.70 5.41 22.35
CA LYS A 114 -13.93 5.11 21.61
C LYS A 114 -13.67 5.24 20.10
N ALA A 115 -13.56 4.12 19.40
CA ALA A 115 -13.57 4.10 17.95
C ALA A 115 -15.01 3.87 17.47
N ASN A 116 -15.49 4.72 16.54
CA ASN A 116 -16.82 4.63 15.95
C ASN A 116 -16.69 4.12 14.51
N LYS A 117 -17.41 3.07 14.15
CA LYS A 117 -17.56 2.65 12.77
C LYS A 117 -18.70 3.46 12.13
N ILE A 118 -18.35 4.55 11.47
CA ILE A 118 -19.33 5.53 10.94
C ILE A 118 -19.88 5.16 9.55
N ALA A 119 -19.18 4.31 8.82
CA ALA A 119 -19.62 3.70 7.57
C ALA A 119 -18.92 2.37 7.35
N SER A 120 -19.53 1.47 6.59
CA SER A 120 -18.96 0.17 6.24
C SER A 120 -19.65 -0.39 5.01
N SER A 121 -18.92 -1.19 4.24
CA SER A 121 -19.44 -2.02 3.13
C SER A 121 -19.40 -3.52 3.43
N GLU A 122 -19.35 -3.88 4.71
CA GLU A 122 -19.31 -5.28 5.18
C GLU A 122 -20.57 -6.06 4.77
N ASP A 123 -21.71 -5.39 4.61
CA ASP A 123 -23.01 -5.94 4.18
C ASP A 123 -22.96 -6.67 2.83
N LYS A 124 -22.06 -6.21 1.92
CA LYS A 124 -21.81 -6.84 0.60
C LYS A 124 -20.37 -7.32 0.46
N THR A 125 -19.82 -7.86 1.52
CA THR A 125 -18.45 -8.42 1.54
C THR A 125 -17.41 -7.44 1.00
N PHE A 126 -17.56 -6.14 1.34
CA PHE A 126 -16.66 -5.06 0.94
C PHE A 126 -16.46 -4.91 -0.58
N SER A 127 -17.48 -5.20 -1.37
CA SER A 127 -17.43 -5.11 -2.83
C SER A 127 -17.66 -3.70 -3.40
N TYR A 128 -17.87 -2.71 -2.54
CA TYR A 128 -18.10 -1.31 -2.90
C TYR A 128 -17.54 -0.36 -1.83
N ILE A 129 -17.44 0.92 -2.15
CA ILE A 129 -17.13 2.02 -1.23
C ILE A 129 -18.43 2.73 -0.88
N PRO A 130 -18.78 2.92 0.40
CA PRO A 130 -19.99 3.66 0.78
C PRO A 130 -19.93 5.12 0.31
N ASP A 131 -21.08 5.76 0.12
CA ASP A 131 -21.10 7.20 -0.06
C ASP A 131 -20.58 7.90 1.19
N CYS A 132 -19.48 8.62 1.04
CA CYS A 132 -18.78 9.32 2.11
C CYS A 132 -18.89 10.85 1.99
N SER A 133 -19.89 11.36 1.26
CA SER A 133 -20.14 12.80 1.06
C SER A 133 -20.72 13.48 2.30
N ASP A 134 -21.53 12.77 3.08
CA ASP A 134 -22.15 13.27 4.31
C ASP A 134 -22.24 12.19 5.40
N LEU A 135 -21.13 11.97 6.08
CA LEU A 135 -21.02 10.97 7.15
C LEU A 135 -21.34 11.58 8.52
N PRO A 136 -21.82 10.75 9.49
CA PRO A 136 -22.06 11.17 10.87
C PRO A 136 -20.73 11.32 11.64
N ILE A 137 -19.91 12.29 11.23
CA ILE A 137 -18.62 12.56 11.88
C ILE A 137 -18.86 12.99 13.33
N SER A 138 -18.17 12.35 14.28
CA SER A 138 -18.25 12.68 15.70
C SER A 138 -17.67 14.07 15.97
N PRO A 139 -18.38 14.98 16.68
CA PRO A 139 -17.87 16.33 16.93
C PRO A 139 -16.54 16.36 17.68
N ASP A 140 -16.28 15.38 18.53
CA ASP A 140 -15.11 15.22 19.37
C ASP A 140 -14.06 14.24 18.78
N ALA A 141 -14.28 13.71 17.56
CA ALA A 141 -13.32 12.85 16.90
C ALA A 141 -11.98 13.56 16.69
N ASP A 142 -10.89 12.91 17.07
CA ASP A 142 -9.52 13.38 16.85
C ASP A 142 -9.09 13.18 15.39
N TYR A 143 -9.61 12.14 14.72
CA TYR A 143 -9.36 11.86 13.31
C TYR A 143 -10.43 10.96 12.69
N VAL A 144 -10.44 10.94 11.35
CA VAL A 144 -11.19 9.99 10.53
C VAL A 144 -10.20 9.09 9.81
N TYR A 145 -10.43 7.77 9.85
CA TYR A 145 -9.53 6.76 9.28
C TYR A 145 -10.13 6.07 8.08
N ILE A 146 -9.30 5.88 7.03
CA ILE A 146 -9.60 5.05 5.87
C ILE A 146 -8.44 4.11 5.53
N CYS A 147 -8.77 2.97 4.92
CA CYS A 147 -7.85 2.20 4.09
C CYS A 147 -8.19 2.51 2.64
N GLU A 148 -7.35 3.29 1.98
CA GLU A 148 -7.69 3.93 0.70
C GLU A 148 -7.83 2.93 -0.44
N ASN A 149 -7.02 1.85 -0.43
CA ASN A 149 -7.12 0.74 -1.37
C ASN A 149 -7.18 -0.59 -0.62
N ASN A 150 -8.25 -1.33 -0.80
CA ASN A 150 -8.52 -2.58 -0.09
C ASN A 150 -7.92 -3.78 -0.83
N THR A 151 -6.74 -4.19 -0.43
CA THR A 151 -5.92 -5.23 -1.07
C THR A 151 -6.65 -6.57 -1.26
N ILE A 152 -7.49 -6.95 -0.29
CA ILE A 152 -8.19 -8.24 -0.29
C ILE A 152 -9.41 -8.19 -1.20
N TYR A 153 -10.17 -7.09 -1.14
CA TYR A 153 -11.48 -6.98 -1.77
C TYR A 153 -11.46 -6.24 -3.11
N GLY A 154 -10.36 -5.54 -3.44
CA GLY A 154 -10.17 -4.88 -4.73
C GLY A 154 -10.91 -3.56 -4.90
N THR A 155 -11.37 -2.94 -3.82
CA THR A 155 -12.01 -1.61 -3.85
C THR A 155 -11.01 -0.50 -3.55
N LYS A 156 -11.25 0.69 -4.11
CA LYS A 156 -10.46 1.90 -3.86
C LYS A 156 -11.34 3.13 -3.75
N PHE A 157 -11.04 3.99 -2.78
CA PHE A 157 -11.63 5.32 -2.73
C PHE A 157 -11.22 6.14 -3.95
N LYS A 158 -12.19 6.53 -4.78
CA LYS A 158 -11.98 7.45 -5.92
C LYS A 158 -12.12 8.91 -5.50
N LYS A 159 -12.83 9.14 -4.41
CA LYS A 159 -13.00 10.44 -3.75
C LYS A 159 -12.73 10.28 -2.27
N LEU A 160 -12.02 11.24 -1.68
CA LEU A 160 -11.81 11.26 -0.24
C LEU A 160 -13.14 11.55 0.50
N PRO A 161 -13.31 10.99 1.71
CA PRO A 161 -14.49 11.27 2.51
C PRO A 161 -14.56 12.75 2.93
N ASN A 162 -15.76 13.28 3.06
CA ASN A 162 -15.97 14.57 3.71
C ASN A 162 -15.81 14.40 5.23
N THR A 163 -14.66 14.76 5.75
CA THR A 163 -14.35 14.64 7.18
C THR A 163 -14.89 15.79 8.03
N LYS A 164 -15.60 16.73 7.42
CA LYS A 164 -16.12 17.97 8.10
C LYS A 164 -15.01 18.71 8.87
N GLY A 165 -13.82 18.74 8.29
CA GLY A 165 -12.65 19.43 8.86
C GLY A 165 -11.82 18.62 9.86
N LYS A 166 -12.19 17.36 10.14
CA LYS A 166 -11.36 16.48 10.97
C LYS A 166 -10.16 15.97 10.21
N THR A 167 -9.08 15.69 10.94
CA THR A 167 -7.86 15.11 10.40
C THR A 167 -8.13 13.77 9.69
N LEU A 168 -7.73 13.65 8.44
CA LEU A 168 -7.82 12.39 7.69
C LEU A 168 -6.55 11.57 7.87
N VAL A 169 -6.70 10.31 8.22
CA VAL A 169 -5.63 9.31 8.32
C VAL A 169 -5.90 8.22 7.31
N ALA A 170 -4.93 7.93 6.45
CA ALA A 170 -5.07 6.94 5.38
C ALA A 170 -3.97 5.89 5.37
N ASP A 171 -4.37 4.61 5.37
CA ASP A 171 -3.52 3.50 4.96
C ASP A 171 -3.53 3.40 3.44
N VAL A 172 -2.39 3.65 2.82
CA VAL A 172 -2.22 3.58 1.36
C VAL A 172 -1.31 2.42 0.94
N SER A 173 -1.07 1.44 1.80
CA SER A 173 -0.08 0.38 1.57
C SER A 173 -0.15 -0.25 0.18
N SER A 174 -1.35 -0.52 -0.34
CA SER A 174 -1.49 -1.19 -1.65
C SER A 174 -1.71 -0.25 -2.84
N CYS A 175 -1.72 1.06 -2.62
CA CYS A 175 -1.76 2.07 -3.69
C CYS A 175 -0.69 3.17 -3.53
N PHE A 176 0.28 2.98 -2.63
CA PHE A 176 1.34 3.95 -2.39
C PHE A 176 2.14 4.20 -3.68
N LEU A 177 2.27 5.47 -4.09
CA LEU A 177 2.94 5.89 -5.33
C LEU A 177 2.36 5.26 -6.63
N SER A 178 1.09 4.89 -6.63
CA SER A 178 0.42 4.39 -7.84
C SER A 178 -0.14 5.50 -8.73
N GLU A 179 -0.39 6.67 -8.15
CA GLU A 179 -0.95 7.84 -8.79
C GLU A 179 -0.63 9.11 -7.98
N PRO A 180 -0.77 10.31 -8.56
CA PRO A 180 -0.65 11.56 -7.82
C PRO A 180 -1.73 11.69 -6.73
N VAL A 181 -1.35 12.26 -5.60
CA VAL A 181 -2.25 12.59 -4.48
C VAL A 181 -1.97 13.99 -3.96
N ASP A 182 -2.99 14.68 -3.48
CA ASP A 182 -2.83 15.94 -2.76
C ASP A 182 -2.58 15.66 -1.28
N VAL A 183 -1.31 15.63 -0.89
CA VAL A 183 -0.88 15.33 0.49
C VAL A 183 -1.50 16.29 1.50
N SER A 184 -1.77 17.54 1.12
CA SER A 184 -2.33 18.57 2.01
C SER A 184 -3.71 18.23 2.57
N LYS A 185 -4.43 17.29 1.96
CA LYS A 185 -5.75 16.82 2.40
C LYS A 185 -5.69 15.81 3.54
N TYR A 186 -4.49 15.34 3.89
CA TYR A 186 -4.30 14.33 4.92
C TYR A 186 -3.54 14.89 6.11
N GLY A 187 -3.83 14.37 7.29
CA GLY A 187 -2.96 14.55 8.45
C GLY A 187 -1.87 13.49 8.46
N ILE A 188 -2.23 12.23 8.14
CA ILE A 188 -1.30 11.11 8.03
C ILE A 188 -1.62 10.31 6.76
N ILE A 189 -0.57 10.04 5.97
CA ILE A 189 -0.54 9.00 4.94
C ILE A 189 0.52 7.99 5.37
N TYR A 190 0.17 6.70 5.42
CA TYR A 190 1.16 5.68 5.71
C TYR A 190 0.96 4.42 4.87
N GLY A 191 2.02 3.66 4.69
CA GLY A 191 1.94 2.41 3.95
C GLY A 191 3.10 1.47 4.20
N GLY A 192 2.79 0.19 4.34
CA GLY A 192 3.78 -0.89 4.31
C GLY A 192 4.40 -0.99 2.92
N VAL A 193 5.72 -0.90 2.84
CA VAL A 193 6.43 -0.74 1.55
C VAL A 193 6.43 -2.00 0.68
N GLN A 194 6.21 -3.18 1.27
CA GLN A 194 6.32 -4.49 0.60
C GLN A 194 5.32 -4.75 -0.52
N LYS A 195 4.34 -3.89 -0.69
CA LYS A 195 3.32 -4.05 -1.74
C LYS A 195 3.75 -3.38 -3.04
N ASN A 196 3.96 -2.09 -3.03
CA ASN A 196 4.14 -1.32 -4.26
C ASN A 196 5.48 -0.59 -4.37
N ILE A 197 6.24 -0.41 -3.30
CA ILE A 197 7.36 0.53 -3.29
C ILE A 197 8.67 0.01 -2.71
N GLY A 198 8.74 -1.26 -2.27
CA GLY A 198 9.97 -1.80 -1.70
C GLY A 198 9.84 -3.25 -1.21
N PRO A 199 10.88 -3.78 -0.55
CA PRO A 199 10.85 -5.08 0.11
C PRO A 199 10.14 -5.02 1.46
N ALA A 200 9.78 -6.18 2.03
CA ALA A 200 9.19 -6.26 3.35
C ALA A 200 10.14 -5.77 4.45
N GLY A 201 9.58 -5.17 5.51
CA GLY A 201 10.30 -4.82 6.73
C GLY A 201 10.21 -3.36 7.17
N MET A 202 9.46 -2.53 6.46
CA MET A 202 9.35 -1.10 6.79
C MET A 202 7.96 -0.56 6.49
N VAL A 203 7.58 0.51 7.18
CA VAL A 203 6.45 1.40 6.87
C VAL A 203 6.98 2.81 6.68
N ILE A 204 6.45 3.52 5.69
CA ILE A 204 6.66 4.95 5.54
C ILE A 204 5.44 5.68 6.10
N VAL A 205 5.68 6.70 6.91
CA VAL A 205 4.66 7.58 7.49
C VAL A 205 4.94 9.00 7.04
N ILE A 206 3.99 9.62 6.35
CA ILE A 206 4.01 11.04 6.00
C ILE A 206 3.01 11.71 6.93
N ILE A 207 3.50 12.54 7.84
CA ILE A 207 2.71 13.11 8.93
C ILE A 207 2.85 14.62 8.99
N ARG A 208 1.73 15.33 9.12
CA ARG A 208 1.73 16.78 9.28
C ARG A 208 2.33 17.20 10.63
N GLU A 209 3.19 18.21 10.63
CA GLU A 209 4.00 18.58 11.80
C GLU A 209 3.18 18.93 13.05
N ASP A 210 2.00 19.54 12.89
CA ASP A 210 1.11 19.88 14.01
C ASP A 210 0.58 18.67 14.78
N LEU A 211 0.66 17.48 14.18
CA LEU A 211 0.26 16.21 14.80
C LEU A 211 1.42 15.55 15.58
N ILE A 212 2.63 16.05 15.45
CA ILE A 212 3.83 15.52 16.11
C ILE A 212 4.04 16.29 17.43
N THR A 213 3.55 15.74 18.51
CA THR A 213 3.59 16.39 19.82
C THR A 213 4.08 15.44 20.92
N GLU A 214 4.43 16.00 22.08
CA GLU A 214 4.71 15.22 23.30
C GLU A 214 3.44 14.80 24.04
N ASP A 215 2.30 15.43 23.69
CA ASP A 215 1.00 15.11 24.25
C ASP A 215 0.44 13.86 23.57
N VAL A 216 0.84 12.70 24.07
CA VAL A 216 0.41 11.36 23.64
C VAL A 216 -0.34 10.66 24.77
N LEU A 217 -1.02 9.56 24.48
CA LEU A 217 -1.72 8.80 25.51
C LEU A 217 -0.73 8.33 26.59
N PRO A 218 -1.12 8.39 27.90
CA PRO A 218 -0.28 7.90 28.97
C PRO A 218 0.15 6.44 28.76
N GLY A 219 1.44 6.18 28.98
CA GLY A 219 2.03 4.85 28.79
C GLY A 219 2.44 4.54 27.36
N THR A 220 2.34 5.48 26.44
CA THR A 220 2.86 5.31 25.07
C THR A 220 4.37 5.08 25.11
N PRO A 221 4.87 3.94 24.60
CA PRO A 221 6.30 3.67 24.57
C PRO A 221 7.07 4.68 23.70
N THR A 222 8.32 4.97 24.08
CA THR A 222 9.22 5.87 23.31
C THR A 222 9.28 5.49 21.84
N MET A 223 9.41 4.21 21.52
CA MET A 223 9.49 3.70 20.15
C MET A 223 8.17 3.79 19.36
N LEU A 224 7.05 4.05 20.03
CA LEU A 224 5.74 4.24 19.41
C LEU A 224 5.27 5.70 19.41
N THR A 225 6.15 6.63 19.77
CA THR A 225 5.90 8.06 19.75
C THR A 225 6.47 8.68 18.47
N TYR A 226 5.64 9.32 17.64
CA TYR A 226 6.09 9.92 16.37
C TYR A 226 7.17 10.97 16.57
N LYS A 227 7.07 11.77 17.63
CA LYS A 227 8.07 12.82 17.95
C LYS A 227 9.47 12.22 18.13
N THR A 228 9.61 11.09 18.78
CA THR A 228 10.89 10.38 18.95
C THR A 228 11.61 10.15 17.61
N HIS A 229 10.84 9.71 16.62
CA HIS A 229 11.38 9.41 15.29
C HIS A 229 11.58 10.68 14.43
N ALA A 230 10.65 11.63 14.55
CA ALA A 230 10.73 12.89 13.80
C ALA A 230 11.94 13.72 14.23
N ASP A 231 12.19 13.86 15.53
CA ASP A 231 13.33 14.62 16.09
C ASP A 231 14.69 13.98 15.71
N ALA A 232 14.70 12.68 15.45
CA ALA A 232 15.91 11.94 15.10
C ALA A 232 16.02 11.61 13.58
N GLY A 233 15.17 12.17 12.73
CA GLY A 233 15.18 11.89 11.29
C GLY A 233 15.09 10.38 10.97
N SER A 234 14.25 9.65 11.70
CA SER A 234 14.08 8.19 11.64
C SER A 234 15.30 7.38 12.14
N LEU A 235 16.31 8.01 12.68
CA LEU A 235 17.56 7.39 13.13
C LEU A 235 17.71 7.38 14.67
N TYR A 236 16.60 7.36 15.40
CA TYR A 236 16.63 7.22 16.86
C TYR A 236 17.34 5.91 17.29
N ASN A 237 17.02 4.82 16.62
CA ASN A 237 17.71 3.53 16.72
C ASN A 237 18.16 3.07 15.32
N THR A 238 18.83 1.96 15.23
CA THR A 238 19.23 1.35 13.96
C THR A 238 18.00 1.04 13.11
N PRO A 239 17.85 1.68 11.92
CA PRO A 239 16.69 1.46 11.05
C PRO A 239 16.85 0.18 10.23
N ASN A 240 15.82 -0.18 9.47
CA ASN A 240 15.97 -1.16 8.38
C ASN A 240 16.70 -0.50 7.19
N ALA A 241 18.03 -0.37 7.33
CA ALA A 241 18.88 0.35 6.38
C ALA A 241 18.75 -0.18 4.94
N TYR A 242 18.75 -1.49 4.77
CA TYR A 242 18.66 -2.11 3.46
C TYR A 242 17.28 -1.87 2.80
N CYS A 243 16.20 -1.89 3.58
CA CYS A 243 14.87 -1.59 3.06
C CYS A 243 14.75 -0.13 2.61
N ILE A 244 15.31 0.83 3.38
CA ILE A 244 15.37 2.25 2.99
C ILE A 244 16.12 2.43 1.67
N TYR A 245 17.28 1.78 1.54
CA TYR A 245 18.09 1.79 0.33
C TYR A 245 17.32 1.28 -0.89
N VAL A 246 16.67 0.12 -0.79
CA VAL A 246 15.91 -0.44 -1.92
C VAL A 246 14.69 0.42 -2.26
N CYS A 247 13.97 0.96 -1.26
CA CYS A 247 12.89 1.91 -1.51
C CYS A 247 13.39 3.16 -2.25
N GLY A 248 14.54 3.71 -1.86
CA GLY A 248 15.18 4.83 -2.58
C GLY A 248 15.45 4.51 -4.05
N LYS A 249 15.92 3.29 -4.36
CA LYS A 249 16.09 2.84 -5.75
C LYS A 249 14.76 2.76 -6.50
N VAL A 250 13.68 2.32 -5.84
CA VAL A 250 12.34 2.30 -6.44
C VAL A 250 11.83 3.73 -6.69
N PHE A 251 12.06 4.68 -5.78
CA PHE A 251 11.67 6.08 -5.99
C PHE A 251 12.41 6.69 -7.18
N LYS A 252 13.71 6.45 -7.29
CA LYS A 252 14.53 6.87 -8.43
C LYS A 252 14.02 6.25 -9.74
N TRP A 253 13.66 4.97 -9.72
CA TRP A 253 13.04 4.29 -10.85
C TRP A 253 11.72 4.96 -11.25
N LEU A 254 10.82 5.28 -10.32
CA LEU A 254 9.57 5.99 -10.60
C LEU A 254 9.80 7.37 -11.24
N LYS A 255 10.79 8.12 -10.76
CA LYS A 255 11.18 9.41 -11.37
C LYS A 255 11.66 9.21 -12.81
N LYS A 256 12.53 8.24 -13.05
CA LYS A 256 13.03 7.87 -14.40
C LYS A 256 11.89 7.46 -15.35
N MET A 257 10.85 6.80 -14.82
CA MET A 257 9.67 6.40 -15.59
C MET A 257 8.73 7.55 -15.95
N GLY A 258 8.98 8.76 -15.46
CA GLY A 258 8.18 9.96 -15.73
C GLY A 258 7.29 10.41 -14.59
N GLY A 259 7.49 9.88 -13.38
CA GLY A 259 6.75 10.25 -12.17
C GLY A 259 5.36 9.63 -12.08
N LEU A 260 4.57 10.13 -11.13
CA LEU A 260 3.29 9.51 -10.76
C LEU A 260 2.18 9.71 -11.81
N GLU A 261 2.20 10.78 -12.59
CA GLU A 261 1.23 10.98 -13.69
C GLU A 261 1.39 9.89 -14.76
N VAL A 262 2.62 9.62 -15.18
CA VAL A 262 2.90 8.55 -16.15
C VAL A 262 2.61 7.17 -15.55
N MET A 263 2.94 6.98 -14.28
CA MET A 263 2.65 5.71 -13.60
C MET A 263 1.16 5.44 -13.49
N LYS A 264 0.35 6.45 -13.19
CA LYS A 264 -1.11 6.36 -13.20
C LYS A 264 -1.63 5.88 -14.55
N GLN A 265 -1.20 6.51 -15.65
CA GLN A 265 -1.61 6.11 -17.00
C GLN A 265 -1.26 4.65 -17.30
N ARG A 266 -0.05 4.21 -16.94
CA ARG A 266 0.37 2.82 -17.09
C ARG A 266 -0.48 1.85 -16.27
N ASN A 267 -0.84 2.23 -15.05
CA ASN A 267 -1.68 1.42 -14.18
C ASN A 267 -3.12 1.34 -14.72
N GLU A 268 -3.66 2.43 -15.24
CA GLU A 268 -4.97 2.46 -15.90
C GLU A 268 -5.00 1.55 -17.14
N GLU A 269 -3.97 1.62 -18.00
CA GLU A 269 -3.86 0.74 -19.17
C GLU A 269 -3.82 -0.75 -18.78
N LYS A 270 -3.00 -1.11 -17.80
CA LYS A 270 -2.91 -2.50 -17.31
C LYS A 270 -4.23 -2.99 -16.74
N ALA A 271 -4.83 -2.20 -15.87
CA ALA A 271 -6.12 -2.55 -15.24
C ALA A 271 -7.22 -2.69 -16.29
N LYS A 272 -7.27 -1.79 -17.28
CA LYS A 272 -8.24 -1.84 -18.38
C LYS A 272 -8.18 -3.16 -19.14
N ILE A 273 -6.99 -3.65 -19.47
CA ILE A 273 -6.81 -4.93 -20.18
C ILE A 273 -7.50 -6.08 -19.43
N LEU A 274 -7.30 -6.15 -18.11
CA LEU A 274 -7.87 -7.22 -17.29
C LEU A 274 -9.37 -7.02 -17.05
N TYR A 275 -9.81 -5.82 -16.71
CA TYR A 275 -11.24 -5.54 -16.46
C TYR A 275 -12.10 -5.68 -17.71
N ASP A 276 -11.64 -5.21 -18.88
CA ASP A 276 -12.38 -5.37 -20.15
C ASP A 276 -12.62 -6.88 -20.44
N TYR A 277 -11.63 -7.72 -20.16
CA TYR A 277 -11.80 -9.15 -20.31
C TYR A 277 -12.78 -9.73 -19.28
N LEU A 278 -12.64 -9.39 -18.00
CA LEU A 278 -13.54 -9.86 -16.95
C LEU A 278 -14.99 -9.47 -17.20
N ASP A 279 -15.24 -8.28 -17.74
CA ASP A 279 -16.58 -7.80 -18.05
C ASP A 279 -17.21 -8.53 -19.25
N SER A 280 -16.40 -9.08 -20.16
CA SER A 280 -16.84 -9.82 -21.34
C SER A 280 -16.83 -11.35 -21.14
N SER A 281 -16.09 -11.87 -20.17
CA SER A 281 -15.95 -13.32 -19.93
C SER A 281 -17.25 -13.95 -19.48
N LYS A 282 -17.50 -15.16 -19.96
CA LYS A 282 -18.64 -16.01 -19.49
C LYS A 282 -18.26 -16.81 -18.25
N LEU A 283 -16.98 -17.14 -18.09
CA LEU A 283 -16.46 -17.95 -17.00
C LEU A 283 -16.01 -17.10 -15.81
N PHE A 284 -15.19 -16.08 -16.05
CA PHE A 284 -14.60 -15.26 -14.99
C PHE A 284 -15.44 -14.01 -14.69
N LYS A 285 -15.62 -13.70 -13.41
CA LYS A 285 -16.37 -12.52 -12.95
C LYS A 285 -15.55 -11.73 -11.93
N GLY A 286 -15.45 -10.41 -12.14
CA GLY A 286 -14.96 -9.49 -11.11
C GLY A 286 -15.92 -9.40 -9.93
N THR A 287 -15.39 -9.19 -8.73
CA THR A 287 -16.19 -9.17 -7.49
C THR A 287 -16.53 -7.75 -7.01
N VAL A 288 -16.06 -6.72 -7.70
CA VAL A 288 -16.17 -5.30 -7.31
C VAL A 288 -17.08 -4.56 -8.28
N VAL A 289 -17.91 -3.66 -7.75
CA VAL A 289 -18.70 -2.73 -8.57
C VAL A 289 -17.77 -1.87 -9.43
N PRO A 290 -18.09 -1.63 -10.72
CA PRO A 290 -17.14 -1.00 -11.66
C PRO A 290 -16.56 0.34 -11.21
N GLU A 291 -17.37 1.19 -10.58
CA GLU A 291 -16.96 2.53 -10.11
C GLU A 291 -15.90 2.52 -9.02
N ASP A 292 -15.83 1.45 -8.22
CA ASP A 292 -14.95 1.36 -7.05
C ASP A 292 -13.74 0.43 -7.26
N ARG A 293 -13.53 -0.05 -8.48
CA ARG A 293 -12.45 -0.99 -8.82
C ARG A 293 -11.06 -0.41 -8.56
N SER A 294 -10.22 -1.20 -7.89
CA SER A 294 -8.79 -0.92 -7.71
C SER A 294 -8.02 -1.10 -9.01
N LEU A 295 -7.02 -0.24 -9.23
CA LEU A 295 -6.04 -0.43 -10.31
C LEU A 295 -4.88 -1.35 -9.89
N MET A 296 -4.80 -1.70 -8.58
CA MET A 296 -3.68 -2.45 -8.01
C MET A 296 -4.03 -3.92 -7.72
N ASN A 297 -5.24 -4.19 -7.21
CA ASN A 297 -5.65 -5.51 -6.78
C ASN A 297 -6.99 -5.87 -7.42
N VAL A 298 -6.97 -6.89 -8.25
CA VAL A 298 -8.13 -7.31 -9.05
C VAL A 298 -8.57 -8.72 -8.63
N PRO A 299 -9.55 -8.84 -7.71
CA PRO A 299 -10.13 -10.13 -7.36
C PRO A 299 -11.17 -10.56 -8.40
N PHE A 300 -11.20 -11.85 -8.69
CA PHE A 300 -12.17 -12.47 -9.60
C PHE A 300 -12.43 -13.94 -9.27
N VAL A 301 -13.54 -14.46 -9.70
CA VAL A 301 -14.00 -15.82 -9.41
C VAL A 301 -14.57 -16.48 -10.67
N THR A 302 -14.64 -17.82 -10.70
CA THR A 302 -15.45 -18.56 -11.68
C THR A 302 -16.84 -18.90 -11.14
N GLY A 303 -17.04 -18.84 -9.82
CA GLY A 303 -18.24 -19.32 -9.13
C GLY A 303 -18.17 -20.79 -8.75
N ASP A 304 -17.15 -21.51 -9.20
CA ASP A 304 -16.88 -22.92 -8.87
C ASP A 304 -15.49 -23.04 -8.23
N LYS A 305 -15.42 -23.54 -7.00
CA LYS A 305 -14.16 -23.65 -6.25
C LYS A 305 -13.16 -24.63 -6.86
N GLU A 306 -13.64 -25.70 -7.50
CA GLU A 306 -12.77 -26.67 -8.18
C GLU A 306 -12.18 -26.05 -9.44
N MET A 307 -12.98 -25.31 -10.19
CA MET A 307 -12.54 -24.54 -11.35
C MET A 307 -11.52 -23.45 -10.97
N ASP A 308 -11.77 -22.71 -9.88
CA ASP A 308 -10.83 -21.73 -9.34
C ASP A 308 -9.48 -22.39 -8.99
N ALA A 309 -9.50 -23.55 -8.31
CA ALA A 309 -8.29 -24.28 -7.95
C ALA A 309 -7.54 -24.82 -9.17
N LYS A 310 -8.25 -25.34 -10.16
CA LYS A 310 -7.71 -25.79 -11.45
C LYS A 310 -7.00 -24.64 -12.17
N PHE A 311 -7.68 -23.50 -12.29
CA PHE A 311 -7.10 -22.31 -12.92
C PHE A 311 -5.79 -21.88 -12.22
N VAL A 312 -5.78 -21.76 -10.89
CA VAL A 312 -4.58 -21.35 -10.13
C VAL A 312 -3.42 -22.32 -10.36
N LYS A 313 -3.69 -23.64 -10.40
CA LYS A 313 -2.66 -24.65 -10.65
C LYS A 313 -2.06 -24.49 -12.04
N GLU A 314 -2.89 -24.48 -13.08
CA GLU A 314 -2.43 -24.41 -14.48
C GLU A 314 -1.77 -23.06 -14.79
N ALA A 315 -2.26 -21.96 -14.23
CA ALA A 315 -1.62 -20.63 -14.33
C ALA A 315 -0.22 -20.64 -13.71
N THR A 316 -0.06 -21.28 -12.55
CA THR A 316 1.25 -21.42 -11.88
C THR A 316 2.24 -22.20 -12.76
N GLU A 317 1.80 -23.30 -13.37
CA GLU A 317 2.61 -24.10 -14.31
C GLU A 317 2.99 -23.30 -15.56
N ALA A 318 2.16 -22.36 -15.98
CA ALA A 318 2.42 -21.41 -17.07
C ALA A 318 3.30 -20.21 -16.68
N GLY A 319 3.80 -20.13 -15.43
CA GLY A 319 4.64 -19.05 -14.95
C GLY A 319 3.86 -17.78 -14.51
N LEU A 320 2.54 -17.90 -14.33
CA LEU A 320 1.66 -16.85 -13.79
C LEU A 320 1.36 -17.21 -12.32
N VAL A 321 2.20 -16.75 -11.40
CA VAL A 321 2.23 -17.28 -10.04
C VAL A 321 1.50 -16.37 -9.02
N ASN A 322 1.08 -16.96 -7.90
CA ASN A 322 0.46 -16.29 -6.76
C ASN A 322 -0.91 -15.65 -7.07
N LEU A 323 -1.69 -16.25 -7.96
CA LEU A 323 -3.03 -15.79 -8.32
C LEU A 323 -4.13 -16.24 -7.34
N LYS A 324 -3.85 -17.16 -6.42
CA LYS A 324 -4.85 -17.62 -5.44
C LYS A 324 -5.40 -16.45 -4.64
N GLY A 325 -6.73 -16.30 -4.60
CA GLY A 325 -7.42 -15.26 -3.85
C GLY A 325 -7.31 -15.44 -2.32
N HIS A 326 -7.65 -14.38 -1.60
CA HIS A 326 -7.69 -14.45 -0.14
C HIS A 326 -8.85 -15.35 0.33
N ARG A 327 -8.64 -16.09 1.42
CA ARG A 327 -9.62 -17.07 1.95
C ARG A 327 -11.02 -16.50 2.22
N THR A 328 -11.14 -15.20 2.46
CA THR A 328 -12.43 -14.53 2.74
C THR A 328 -13.23 -14.19 1.48
N VAL A 329 -12.58 -14.09 0.33
CA VAL A 329 -13.22 -13.83 -0.98
C VAL A 329 -13.28 -15.12 -1.81
N GLY A 330 -12.26 -15.96 -1.70
CA GLY A 330 -12.07 -17.11 -2.57
C GLY A 330 -11.51 -16.73 -3.94
N GLY A 331 -11.67 -17.62 -4.90
CA GLY A 331 -11.28 -17.38 -6.27
C GLY A 331 -9.82 -17.01 -6.47
N MET A 332 -9.60 -16.03 -7.31
CA MET A 332 -8.30 -15.51 -7.70
C MET A 332 -8.16 -14.03 -7.36
N ARG A 333 -6.90 -13.56 -7.30
CA ARG A 333 -6.58 -12.14 -7.23
C ARG A 333 -5.29 -11.87 -7.99
N ALA A 334 -5.37 -11.01 -8.99
CA ALA A 334 -4.21 -10.49 -9.68
C ALA A 334 -3.82 -9.14 -9.04
N SER A 335 -2.66 -9.10 -8.37
CA SER A 335 -2.07 -7.85 -7.90
C SER A 335 -1.10 -7.35 -8.97
N ILE A 336 -1.48 -6.25 -9.64
CA ILE A 336 -0.82 -5.71 -10.82
C ILE A 336 -0.12 -4.37 -10.52
N TYR A 337 0.56 -4.31 -9.40
CA TYR A 337 1.28 -3.14 -8.90
C TYR A 337 2.16 -2.43 -9.95
N ASN A 338 2.72 -1.29 -9.59
CA ASN A 338 3.54 -0.48 -10.50
C ASN A 338 4.58 -1.29 -11.27
N ALA A 339 5.26 -2.22 -10.60
CA ALA A 339 6.35 -3.00 -11.18
C ALA A 339 5.89 -4.17 -12.07
N MET A 340 4.59 -4.53 -12.06
CA MET A 340 4.06 -5.54 -12.99
C MET A 340 4.08 -4.96 -14.41
N PRO A 341 4.84 -5.56 -15.35
CA PRO A 341 4.84 -5.08 -16.72
C PRO A 341 3.50 -5.34 -17.41
N LYS A 342 3.14 -4.49 -18.36
CA LYS A 342 1.91 -4.64 -19.19
C LYS A 342 1.83 -6.02 -19.82
N GLU A 343 2.95 -6.54 -20.33
CA GLU A 343 3.07 -7.87 -20.91
C GLU A 343 2.60 -8.97 -19.93
N GLY A 344 2.87 -8.83 -18.62
CA GLY A 344 2.43 -9.80 -17.63
C GLY A 344 0.91 -9.87 -17.53
N VAL A 345 0.23 -8.72 -17.60
CA VAL A 345 -1.24 -8.66 -17.61
C VAL A 345 -1.80 -9.18 -18.93
N GLU A 346 -1.19 -8.87 -20.06
CA GLU A 346 -1.56 -9.40 -21.37
C GLU A 346 -1.44 -10.93 -21.43
N LYS A 347 -0.37 -11.50 -20.89
CA LYS A 347 -0.18 -12.96 -20.77
C LYS A 347 -1.20 -13.59 -19.85
N LEU A 348 -1.56 -12.96 -18.74
CA LEU A 348 -2.62 -13.43 -17.86
C LEU A 348 -3.96 -13.51 -18.62
N VAL A 349 -4.35 -12.45 -19.31
CA VAL A 349 -5.60 -12.40 -20.07
C VAL A 349 -5.60 -13.41 -21.21
N ALA A 350 -4.50 -13.57 -21.92
CA ALA A 350 -4.38 -14.60 -22.97
C ALA A 350 -4.55 -16.01 -22.40
N PHE A 351 -3.94 -16.29 -21.24
CA PHE A 351 -4.10 -17.56 -20.54
C PHE A 351 -5.55 -17.77 -20.07
N MET A 352 -6.20 -16.74 -19.51
CA MET A 352 -7.60 -16.81 -19.09
C MET A 352 -8.53 -17.11 -20.26
N LYS A 353 -8.33 -16.50 -21.43
CA LYS A 353 -9.11 -16.77 -22.64
C LYS A 353 -8.98 -18.23 -23.07
N LYS A 354 -7.75 -18.74 -23.15
CA LYS A 354 -7.48 -20.13 -23.49
C LYS A 354 -8.15 -21.07 -22.49
N PHE A 355 -7.99 -20.83 -21.19
CA PHE A 355 -8.59 -21.62 -20.14
C PHE A 355 -10.13 -21.63 -20.23
N GLU A 356 -10.76 -20.48 -20.49
CA GLU A 356 -12.21 -20.38 -20.70
C GLU A 356 -12.67 -21.21 -21.91
N GLU A 357 -11.91 -21.22 -23.00
CA GLU A 357 -12.24 -22.01 -24.21
C GLU A 357 -12.16 -23.52 -23.94
N GLU A 358 -11.17 -23.96 -23.18
CA GLU A 358 -10.92 -25.35 -22.84
C GLU A 358 -11.88 -25.92 -21.76
N ASN A 359 -12.60 -25.05 -21.03
CA ASN A 359 -13.48 -25.41 -19.91
C ASN A 359 -14.93 -24.91 -20.10
N LYS A 360 -15.38 -24.83 -21.36
CA LYS A 360 -16.77 -24.51 -21.71
C LYS A 360 -17.71 -25.67 -21.47
#